data_595dac031e3897fbf394d707b92ccf82
#
_entry.id   595dac031e3897fbf394d707b92ccf82
#
_cell.length_a   1.000
_cell.length_b   1.000
_cell.length_c   1.000
_cell.angle_alpha   90.00
_cell.angle_beta   90.00
_cell.angle_gamma   90.00
#
_symmetry.space_group_name_H-M   'P 1'
#
loop_
_entity.id
_entity.type
_entity.pdbx_description
1 polymer ?
#
loop_
_entity_poly.entity_id
_entity_poly.type
_entity_poly.pdbx_seq_one_letter_code
_entity_poly.pdbx_strand_id
1 'polypeptide(L)'
;MKTAPKKSKILFFVLPIIAIGIVCCIFFARHITPTASQKFRLDAEYYNQEQGSLQSITAKEFAQLLADKKSFVVIAHMVLCPAEAPLTTTAEQFVDDQKLRFYDITETEFDQTALHDTVKYLPTAAIYRDGQLVAWLDAESDADLPAYKTAADFERWLSSYIQLSY
;
A
#
# COMPACT_ATOMS: atom_id res chain seq x y z
N MET A 1 -24.50 36.99 57.97
CA MET A 1 -24.42 37.20 56.53
C MET A 1 -23.74 36.00 55.91
N LYS A 2 -24.50 35.13 55.18
CA LYS A 2 -23.96 33.92 54.49
C LYS A 2 -23.77 34.30 53.03
N THR A 3 -22.52 34.31 52.57
CA THR A 3 -22.17 34.51 51.18
C THR A 3 -22.35 33.19 50.41
N ALA A 4 -23.20 33.18 49.38
CA ALA A 4 -23.42 32.05 48.48
C ALA A 4 -22.23 31.91 47.51
N PRO A 5 -21.82 30.65 47.16
CA PRO A 5 -20.72 30.48 46.22
C PRO A 5 -21.18 30.79 44.79
N LYS A 6 -20.40 31.61 44.10
CA LYS A 6 -20.57 31.99 42.69
C LYS A 6 -20.27 30.79 41.81
N LYS A 7 -21.34 30.09 41.34
CA LYS A 7 -21.19 28.94 40.41
C LYS A 7 -20.52 29.40 39.11
N SER A 8 -19.35 28.82 38.84
CA SER A 8 -18.50 29.12 37.71
C SER A 8 -19.20 28.73 36.38
N LYS A 9 -19.50 29.76 35.56
CA LYS A 9 -20.02 29.58 34.19
C LYS A 9 -19.01 28.92 33.23
N ILE A 10 -17.77 28.74 33.67
CA ILE A 10 -16.66 28.16 32.91
C ILE A 10 -16.87 26.67 32.67
N LEU A 11 -17.53 25.95 33.59
CA LEU A 11 -17.74 24.50 33.49
C LEU A 11 -18.67 24.11 32.32
N PHE A 12 -19.58 25.01 31.91
CA PHE A 12 -20.54 24.72 30.81
C PHE A 12 -19.93 24.81 29.41
N PHE A 13 -18.79 25.51 29.24
CA PHE A 13 -18.11 25.64 27.95
C PHE A 13 -17.00 24.62 27.73
N VAL A 14 -16.43 24.05 28.79
CA VAL A 14 -15.33 23.09 28.72
C VAL A 14 -15.83 21.68 28.37
N LEU A 15 -17.00 21.29 28.86
CA LEU A 15 -17.57 19.94 28.62
C LEU A 15 -17.82 19.62 27.14
N PRO A 16 -18.43 20.51 26.32
CA PRO A 16 -18.67 20.21 24.89
C PRO A 16 -17.37 20.17 24.06
N ILE A 17 -16.34 20.95 24.43
CA ILE A 17 -15.05 20.92 23.71
C ILE A 17 -14.32 19.60 23.93
N ILE A 18 -14.35 19.07 25.15
CA ILE A 18 -13.77 17.76 25.46
C ILE A 18 -14.53 16.63 24.74
N ALA A 19 -15.85 16.70 24.67
CA ALA A 19 -16.66 15.72 23.97
C ALA A 19 -16.36 15.71 22.44
N ILE A 20 -16.20 16.87 21.81
CA ILE A 20 -15.84 16.98 20.38
C ILE A 20 -14.42 16.43 20.16
N GLY A 21 -13.47 16.72 21.02
CA GLY A 21 -12.09 16.21 20.94
C GLY A 21 -12.06 14.67 21.02
N ILE A 22 -12.82 14.06 21.91
CA ILE A 22 -12.90 12.59 22.06
C ILE A 22 -13.56 11.96 20.83
N VAL A 23 -14.61 12.55 20.27
CA VAL A 23 -15.28 12.05 19.06
C VAL A 23 -14.33 12.14 17.86
N CYS A 24 -13.58 13.23 17.69
CA CYS A 24 -12.55 13.34 16.64
C CYS A 24 -11.46 12.27 16.80
N CYS A 25 -10.95 12.06 18.02
CA CYS A 25 -9.93 11.03 18.28
C CYS A 25 -10.44 9.61 17.97
N ILE A 26 -11.70 9.30 18.28
CA ILE A 26 -12.32 8.00 17.96
C ILE A 26 -12.52 7.83 16.44
N PHE A 27 -12.88 8.90 15.74
CA PHE A 27 -13.00 8.90 14.27
C PHE A 27 -11.63 8.71 13.61
N PHE A 28 -10.59 9.43 14.06
CA PHE A 28 -9.22 9.26 13.55
C PHE A 28 -8.64 7.88 13.88
N ALA A 29 -8.86 7.36 15.09
CA ALA A 29 -8.38 6.02 15.45
C ALA A 29 -9.04 4.89 14.66
N ARG A 30 -10.30 5.06 14.21
CA ARG A 30 -10.98 4.08 13.34
C ARG A 30 -10.46 4.07 11.91
N HIS A 31 -9.81 5.14 11.46
CA HIS A 31 -9.21 5.20 10.12
C HIS A 31 -7.77 4.69 10.05
N ILE A 32 -7.12 4.42 11.18
CA ILE A 32 -5.69 4.06 11.23
C ILE A 32 -5.42 2.63 11.70
N THR A 33 -6.42 1.90 12.19
CA THR A 33 -6.21 0.47 12.43
C THR A 33 -6.44 -0.30 11.12
N PRO A 34 -5.38 -0.88 10.49
CA PRO A 34 -5.63 -1.94 9.52
C PRO A 34 -6.26 -3.09 10.31
N THR A 35 -7.56 -3.23 10.21
CA THR A 35 -8.26 -4.45 10.60
C THR A 35 -7.50 -5.60 9.96
N ALA A 36 -7.16 -6.66 10.74
CA ALA A 36 -6.48 -7.85 10.25
C ALA A 36 -7.05 -8.22 8.88
N SER A 37 -6.25 -7.98 7.85
CA SER A 37 -6.71 -7.73 6.50
C SER A 37 -7.42 -8.97 5.96
N GLN A 38 -8.72 -8.89 5.77
CA GLN A 38 -9.39 -9.82 4.89
C GLN A 38 -8.72 -9.70 3.52
N LYS A 39 -8.03 -10.78 3.09
CA LYS A 39 -7.37 -10.82 1.79
C LYS A 39 -8.36 -10.40 0.71
N PHE A 40 -7.94 -9.56 -0.20
CA PHE A 40 -8.76 -9.10 -1.30
C PHE A 40 -8.28 -9.69 -2.63
N ARG A 41 -9.03 -9.47 -3.69
CA ARG A 41 -8.65 -9.83 -5.05
C ARG A 41 -8.19 -8.60 -5.81
N LEU A 42 -7.21 -8.78 -6.68
CA LEU A 42 -6.93 -7.80 -7.72
C LEU A 42 -8.10 -7.75 -8.70
N ASP A 43 -8.13 -6.76 -9.58
CA ASP A 43 -9.13 -6.74 -10.65
C ASP A 43 -8.97 -7.98 -11.54
N ALA A 44 -10.10 -8.49 -12.05
CA ALA A 44 -10.15 -9.79 -12.76
C ALA A 44 -9.20 -9.87 -13.95
N GLU A 45 -8.91 -8.74 -14.58
CA GLU A 45 -8.03 -8.63 -15.74
C GLU A 45 -6.56 -8.96 -15.46
N TYR A 46 -6.15 -9.07 -14.19
CA TYR A 46 -4.78 -9.41 -13.81
C TYR A 46 -4.54 -10.90 -13.60
N TYR A 47 -5.60 -11.72 -13.65
CA TYR A 47 -5.55 -13.16 -13.48
C TYR A 47 -5.64 -13.90 -14.83
N ASN A 48 -5.28 -15.19 -14.81
CA ASN A 48 -5.46 -16.12 -15.93
C ASN A 48 -4.87 -15.64 -17.25
N GLN A 49 -3.69 -15.03 -17.20
CA GLN A 49 -2.96 -14.65 -18.40
C GLN A 49 -2.47 -15.90 -19.15
N GLU A 50 -2.39 -15.88 -20.47
CA GLU A 50 -1.73 -16.94 -21.24
C GLU A 50 -0.27 -17.09 -20.82
N GLN A 51 0.41 -15.96 -20.62
CA GLN A 51 1.73 -15.85 -20.06
C GLN A 51 1.74 -14.73 -19.01
N GLY A 52 2.35 -15.01 -17.84
CA GLY A 52 2.53 -13.98 -16.81
C GLY A 52 3.48 -12.88 -17.27
N SER A 53 3.27 -11.66 -16.82
CA SER A 53 4.09 -10.54 -17.28
C SER A 53 4.18 -9.39 -16.27
N LEU A 54 5.28 -8.66 -16.33
CA LEU A 54 5.38 -7.30 -15.82
C LEU A 54 5.13 -6.34 -17.00
N GLN A 55 4.10 -5.51 -16.90
CA GLN A 55 3.76 -4.53 -17.92
C GLN A 55 4.28 -3.17 -17.50
N SER A 56 5.20 -2.61 -18.26
CA SER A 56 5.74 -1.27 -17.99
C SER A 56 4.67 -0.20 -18.15
N ILE A 57 4.59 0.72 -17.20
CA ILE A 57 3.68 1.86 -17.20
C ILE A 57 4.38 3.16 -16.89
N THR A 58 3.81 4.25 -17.38
CA THR A 58 4.22 5.62 -17.07
C THR A 58 3.58 6.12 -15.77
N ALA A 59 4.11 7.21 -15.21
CA ALA A 59 3.50 7.90 -14.06
C ALA A 59 2.05 8.35 -14.36
N LYS A 60 1.76 8.73 -15.59
CA LYS A 60 0.41 9.11 -16.02
C LYS A 60 -0.55 7.92 -16.00
N GLU A 61 -0.13 6.77 -16.50
CA GLU A 61 -0.94 5.53 -16.46
C GLU A 61 -1.14 5.05 -15.03
N PHE A 62 -0.10 5.14 -14.20
CA PHE A 62 -0.21 4.87 -12.78
C PHE A 62 -1.25 5.77 -12.11
N ALA A 63 -1.22 7.09 -12.35
CA ALA A 63 -2.22 8.02 -11.80
C ALA A 63 -3.63 7.70 -12.29
N GLN A 64 -3.78 7.23 -13.54
CA GLN A 64 -5.07 6.79 -14.07
C GLN A 64 -5.60 5.55 -13.36
N LEU A 65 -4.74 4.54 -13.07
CA LEU A 65 -5.12 3.36 -12.28
C LEU A 65 -5.66 3.73 -10.89
N LEU A 66 -5.03 4.72 -10.24
CA LEU A 66 -5.51 5.23 -8.95
C LEU A 66 -6.86 5.94 -9.08
N ALA A 67 -7.02 6.79 -10.10
CA ALA A 67 -8.27 7.52 -10.37
C ALA A 67 -9.44 6.57 -10.68
N ASP A 68 -9.16 5.49 -11.41
CA ASP A 68 -10.11 4.43 -11.76
C ASP A 68 -10.36 3.44 -10.62
N LYS A 69 -9.73 3.67 -9.46
CA LYS A 69 -9.83 2.83 -8.26
C LYS A 69 -9.50 1.36 -8.52
N LYS A 70 -8.46 1.12 -9.30
CA LYS A 70 -8.00 -0.24 -9.62
C LYS A 70 -7.34 -0.90 -8.41
N SER A 71 -7.44 -2.24 -8.35
CA SER A 71 -6.75 -3.08 -7.38
C SER A 71 -5.67 -3.87 -8.10
N PHE A 72 -4.39 -3.50 -7.91
CA PHE A 72 -3.26 -3.99 -8.69
C PHE A 72 -1.96 -4.07 -7.87
N VAL A 73 -0.93 -4.66 -8.46
CA VAL A 73 0.44 -4.67 -7.93
C VAL A 73 1.36 -3.95 -8.91
N VAL A 74 2.27 -3.15 -8.38
CA VAL A 74 3.33 -2.48 -9.15
C VAL A 74 4.70 -2.73 -8.53
N ILE A 75 5.69 -3.03 -9.38
CA ILE A 75 7.10 -3.15 -9.03
C ILE A 75 7.80 -1.86 -9.46
N ALA A 76 8.39 -1.15 -8.54
CA ALA A 76 9.21 0.02 -8.87
C ALA A 76 10.70 -0.35 -8.76
N HIS A 77 11.49 0.00 -9.79
CA HIS A 77 12.90 -0.42 -9.88
C HIS A 77 13.78 0.62 -10.58
N MET A 78 15.09 0.51 -10.36
CA MET A 78 16.10 1.30 -11.07
C MET A 78 16.57 0.58 -12.34
N VAL A 79 16.81 1.34 -13.40
CA VAL A 79 17.17 0.78 -14.73
C VAL A 79 18.62 0.30 -14.80
N LEU A 80 19.52 0.79 -13.93
CA LEU A 80 20.97 0.71 -14.13
C LEU A 80 21.73 -0.11 -13.07
N CYS A 81 21.11 -0.78 -12.14
CA CYS A 81 21.85 -1.51 -11.11
C CYS A 81 21.69 -3.03 -11.23
N PRO A 82 22.73 -3.76 -11.72
CA PRO A 82 22.70 -5.22 -11.79
C PRO A 82 22.52 -5.91 -10.43
N ALA A 83 22.85 -5.19 -9.34
CA ALA A 83 22.70 -5.72 -7.97
C ALA A 83 21.25 -5.71 -7.48
N GLU A 84 20.35 -5.01 -8.14
CA GLU A 84 18.93 -4.87 -7.78
C GLU A 84 18.00 -5.83 -8.53
N ALA A 85 18.59 -6.60 -9.46
CA ALA A 85 17.91 -7.65 -10.20
C ALA A 85 17.08 -8.65 -9.37
N PRO A 86 17.36 -8.92 -8.06
CA PRO A 86 16.63 -9.97 -7.35
C PRO A 86 15.12 -9.74 -7.31
N LEU A 87 14.63 -8.54 -6.96
CA LEU A 87 13.17 -8.35 -6.82
C LEU A 87 12.45 -8.39 -8.18
N THR A 88 12.98 -7.71 -9.20
CA THR A 88 12.38 -7.72 -10.54
C THR A 88 12.37 -9.14 -11.12
N THR A 89 13.50 -9.84 -11.06
CA THR A 89 13.59 -11.24 -11.51
C THR A 89 12.69 -12.16 -10.72
N THR A 90 12.61 -11.96 -9.39
CA THR A 90 11.71 -12.71 -8.51
C THR A 90 10.25 -12.48 -8.87
N ALA A 91 9.86 -11.23 -9.13
CA ALA A 91 8.51 -10.88 -9.54
C ALA A 91 8.16 -11.40 -10.93
N GLU A 92 9.09 -11.32 -11.92
CA GLU A 92 8.93 -11.89 -13.26
C GLU A 92 8.68 -13.40 -13.20
N GLN A 93 9.53 -14.12 -12.47
CA GLN A 93 9.35 -15.57 -12.28
C GLN A 93 8.00 -15.87 -11.62
N PHE A 94 7.65 -15.14 -10.56
CA PHE A 94 6.40 -15.33 -9.85
C PHE A 94 5.17 -15.11 -10.76
N VAL A 95 5.10 -13.99 -11.49
CA VAL A 95 3.94 -13.70 -12.35
C VAL A 95 3.80 -14.72 -13.49
N ASP A 96 4.93 -15.21 -14.04
CA ASP A 96 4.88 -16.24 -15.08
C ASP A 96 4.39 -17.59 -14.53
N ASP A 97 4.88 -18.01 -13.36
CA ASP A 97 4.45 -19.25 -12.70
C ASP A 97 2.95 -19.22 -12.33
N GLN A 98 2.46 -18.07 -11.86
CA GLN A 98 1.07 -17.88 -11.41
C GLN A 98 0.12 -17.40 -12.52
N LYS A 99 0.61 -17.14 -13.73
CA LYS A 99 -0.17 -16.58 -14.85
C LYS A 99 -0.88 -15.27 -14.48
N LEU A 100 -0.13 -14.39 -13.81
CA LEU A 100 -0.59 -13.08 -13.38
C LEU A 100 0.02 -11.97 -14.24
N ARG A 101 -0.63 -10.82 -14.25
CA ARG A 101 -0.07 -9.58 -14.78
C ARG A 101 0.07 -8.58 -13.64
N PHE A 102 1.31 -8.09 -13.45
CA PHE A 102 1.60 -6.95 -12.61
C PHE A 102 2.11 -5.80 -13.46
N TYR A 103 2.22 -4.63 -12.87
CA TYR A 103 2.87 -3.50 -13.51
C TYR A 103 4.31 -3.36 -13.04
N ASP A 104 5.15 -2.75 -13.89
CA ASP A 104 6.45 -2.23 -13.49
C ASP A 104 6.58 -0.75 -13.83
N ILE A 105 7.35 -0.02 -13.02
CA ILE A 105 7.61 1.39 -13.21
C ILE A 105 9.09 1.68 -12.92
N THR A 106 9.73 2.40 -13.84
CA THR A 106 11.14 2.80 -13.67
C THR A 106 11.27 3.93 -12.65
N GLU A 107 12.46 4.11 -12.06
CA GLU A 107 12.79 5.20 -11.13
C GLU A 107 12.34 6.57 -11.65
N THR A 108 12.63 6.89 -12.90
CA THR A 108 12.28 8.19 -13.52
C THR A 108 10.76 8.44 -13.53
N GLU A 109 9.97 7.41 -13.75
CA GLU A 109 8.51 7.50 -13.70
C GLU A 109 8.00 7.46 -12.27
N PHE A 110 8.61 6.61 -11.41
CA PHE A 110 8.28 6.49 -9.99
C PHE A 110 8.40 7.83 -9.26
N ASP A 111 9.44 8.62 -9.50
CA ASP A 111 9.67 9.93 -8.90
C ASP A 111 8.54 10.94 -9.17
N GLN A 112 7.71 10.68 -10.18
CA GLN A 112 6.57 11.51 -10.57
C GLN A 112 5.24 10.98 -9.99
N THR A 113 5.27 9.91 -9.19
CA THR A 113 4.07 9.30 -8.62
C THR A 113 3.86 9.66 -7.15
N ALA A 114 2.62 9.54 -6.69
CA ALA A 114 2.30 9.64 -5.26
C ALA A 114 2.93 8.53 -4.42
N LEU A 115 3.40 7.42 -5.03
CA LEU A 115 4.08 6.34 -4.32
C LEU A 115 5.45 6.81 -3.79
N HIS A 116 6.16 7.67 -4.52
CA HIS A 116 7.44 8.26 -4.12
C HIS A 116 7.35 9.02 -2.78
N ASP A 117 6.20 9.65 -2.48
CA ASP A 117 6.01 10.36 -1.20
C ASP A 117 6.02 9.41 0.02
N THR A 118 5.76 8.13 -0.20
CA THR A 118 5.65 7.11 0.86
C THR A 118 6.85 6.18 0.90
N VAL A 119 7.31 5.73 -0.27
CA VAL A 119 8.40 4.75 -0.42
C VAL A 119 9.72 5.50 -0.63
N LYS A 120 10.71 5.18 0.21
CA LYS A 120 12.01 5.86 0.21
C LYS A 120 13.07 5.17 -0.63
N TYR A 121 12.95 3.86 -0.78
CA TYR A 121 14.02 3.03 -1.39
C TYR A 121 13.46 2.14 -2.48
N LEU A 122 14.23 2.02 -3.55
CA LEU A 122 14.01 1.09 -4.66
C LEU A 122 15.06 -0.04 -4.60
N PRO A 123 14.72 -1.25 -5.07
CA PRO A 123 13.42 -1.64 -5.64
C PRO A 123 12.35 -1.87 -4.58
N THR A 124 11.08 -1.78 -4.96
CA THR A 124 9.95 -2.08 -4.10
C THR A 124 8.81 -2.74 -4.89
N ALA A 125 7.97 -3.49 -4.21
CA ALA A 125 6.66 -3.91 -4.71
C ALA A 125 5.58 -3.23 -3.87
N ALA A 126 4.57 -2.65 -4.51
CA ALA A 126 3.47 -1.99 -3.85
C ALA A 126 2.12 -2.59 -4.28
N ILE A 127 1.24 -2.78 -3.31
CA ILE A 127 -0.09 -3.37 -3.48
C ILE A 127 -1.14 -2.27 -3.32
N TYR A 128 -2.01 -2.14 -4.30
CA TYR A 128 -3.14 -1.21 -4.30
C TYR A 128 -4.47 -1.95 -4.26
N ARG A 129 -5.41 -1.42 -3.47
CA ARG A 129 -6.81 -1.85 -3.43
C ARG A 129 -7.71 -0.64 -3.63
N ASP A 130 -8.59 -0.69 -4.61
CA ASP A 130 -9.52 0.40 -4.91
C ASP A 130 -8.81 1.76 -5.08
N GLY A 131 -7.60 1.76 -5.68
CA GLY A 131 -6.75 2.95 -5.86
C GLY A 131 -6.02 3.42 -4.60
N GLN A 132 -6.10 2.69 -3.48
CA GLN A 132 -5.43 3.03 -2.22
C GLN A 132 -4.26 2.10 -1.95
N LEU A 133 -3.13 2.66 -1.52
CA LEU A 133 -1.96 1.89 -1.11
C LEU A 133 -2.29 1.05 0.14
N VAL A 134 -2.09 -0.26 0.05
CA VAL A 134 -2.34 -1.22 1.14
C VAL A 134 -1.06 -1.64 1.83
N ALA A 135 -0.03 -1.96 1.04
CA ALA A 135 1.27 -2.42 1.53
C ALA A 135 2.35 -2.16 0.48
N TRP A 136 3.59 -2.10 0.94
CA TRP A 136 4.77 -2.11 0.08
C TRP A 136 5.91 -2.85 0.77
N LEU A 137 6.88 -3.34 -0.01
CA LEU A 137 8.12 -3.91 0.53
C LEU A 137 9.06 -2.78 0.93
N ASP A 138 9.49 -2.78 2.17
CA ASP A 138 10.49 -1.85 2.69
C ASP A 138 11.88 -2.53 2.73
N ALA A 139 12.80 -2.02 1.94
CA ALA A 139 14.16 -2.57 1.86
C ALA A 139 14.96 -2.43 3.17
N GLU A 140 14.52 -1.59 4.10
CA GLU A 140 15.12 -1.46 5.43
C GLU A 140 14.45 -2.35 6.48
N SER A 141 13.33 -3.01 6.14
CA SER A 141 12.60 -3.90 7.06
C SER A 141 13.16 -5.32 7.01
N ASP A 142 13.73 -5.80 8.11
CA ASP A 142 14.18 -7.19 8.24
C ASP A 142 13.04 -8.20 7.95
N ALA A 143 11.79 -7.82 8.20
CA ALA A 143 10.62 -8.66 7.94
C ALA A 143 10.32 -8.81 6.45
N ASP A 144 10.65 -7.80 5.64
CA ASP A 144 10.37 -7.76 4.21
C ASP A 144 11.54 -8.30 3.36
N LEU A 145 12.78 -8.26 3.88
CA LEU A 145 13.96 -8.72 3.16
C LEU A 145 13.86 -10.13 2.54
N PRO A 146 13.21 -11.14 3.14
CA PRO A 146 13.02 -12.43 2.49
C PRO A 146 12.30 -12.33 1.15
N ALA A 147 11.28 -11.48 1.03
CA ALA A 147 10.48 -11.33 -0.19
C ALA A 147 11.26 -10.79 -1.40
N TYR A 148 12.43 -10.19 -1.17
CA TYR A 148 13.33 -9.76 -2.23
C TYR A 148 14.15 -10.90 -2.84
N LYS A 149 14.23 -12.06 -2.18
CA LYS A 149 15.24 -13.09 -2.49
C LYS A 149 14.71 -14.25 -3.32
N THR A 150 13.47 -14.66 -3.08
CA THR A 150 12.88 -15.84 -3.75
C THR A 150 11.41 -15.61 -4.12
N ALA A 151 10.98 -16.23 -5.22
CA ALA A 151 9.56 -16.20 -5.65
C ALA A 151 8.62 -16.75 -4.55
N ALA A 152 9.04 -17.77 -3.80
CA ALA A 152 8.24 -18.35 -2.73
C ALA A 152 8.06 -17.39 -1.52
N ASP A 153 9.09 -16.61 -1.17
CA ASP A 153 8.97 -15.62 -0.10
C ASP A 153 8.18 -14.40 -0.57
N PHE A 154 8.33 -13.99 -1.82
CA PHE A 154 7.52 -12.96 -2.47
C PHE A 154 6.04 -13.37 -2.50
N GLU A 155 5.73 -14.61 -2.91
CA GLU A 155 4.38 -15.17 -2.86
C GLU A 155 3.80 -15.14 -1.45
N ARG A 156 4.58 -15.52 -0.44
CA ARG A 156 4.14 -15.49 0.96
C ARG A 156 3.77 -14.08 1.40
N TRP A 157 4.59 -13.09 1.04
CA TRP A 157 4.31 -11.69 1.32
C TRP A 157 3.02 -11.22 0.62
N LEU A 158 2.90 -11.42 -0.70
CA LEU A 158 1.70 -11.09 -1.47
C LEU A 158 0.46 -11.77 -0.92
N SER A 159 0.56 -13.06 -0.58
CA SER A 159 -0.54 -13.87 -0.05
C SER A 159 -1.03 -13.40 1.31
N SER A 160 -0.29 -12.53 2.01
CA SER A 160 -0.76 -11.91 3.25
C SER A 160 -1.85 -10.86 2.99
N TYR A 161 -1.90 -10.32 1.78
CA TYR A 161 -2.79 -9.22 1.39
C TYR A 161 -3.80 -9.62 0.31
N ILE A 162 -3.38 -10.39 -0.68
CA ILE A 162 -4.20 -10.72 -1.85
C ILE A 162 -4.47 -12.22 -2.00
N GLN A 163 -5.57 -12.54 -2.69
CA GLN A 163 -5.88 -13.90 -3.14
C GLN A 163 -5.24 -14.09 -4.52
N LEU A 164 -4.31 -15.03 -4.65
CA LEU A 164 -3.53 -15.26 -5.88
C LEU A 164 -4.29 -16.09 -6.93
N SER A 165 -5.35 -16.78 -6.54
CA SER A 165 -6.20 -17.56 -7.46
C SER A 165 -7.55 -16.86 -7.65
N TYR A 166 -8.04 -16.91 -8.89
CA TYR A 166 -9.38 -16.41 -9.22
C TYR A 166 -10.47 -17.39 -8.79
#